data_223f5cfcbc6f0f0aa714bdd4d3673e9f
#
_entry.id   223f5cfcbc6f0f0aa714bdd4d3673e9f
#
_cell.length_a   1.000
_cell.length_b   1.000
_cell.length_c   1.000
_cell.angle_alpha   90.00
_cell.angle_beta   90.00
_cell.angle_gamma   90.00
#
_symmetry.space_group_name_H-M   'P 1'
#
loop_
_entity.id
_entity.type
_entity.pdbx_description
1 polymer ?
#
loop_
_entity_poly.entity_id
_entity_poly.type
_entity_poly.pdbx_seq_one_letter_code
_entity_poly.pdbx_strand_id
1 'polypeptide(L)'
;KKYKKIAVGGTFDKFHDGHKKLLATAFELGEEVEIGVTSNAFGGLKGDIDSCEDRMRCLKEFFKDRLNYTVMVLDDAYGTTVFDDEFDAIVVSEETEPVAVEINEIRDSKGMSPLDIVVVSFVLADDGHPISSTRIRSGEINKKGNILK
;
A
#
# COMPACT_ATOMS: atom_id res chain seq x y z
N LYS A 1 -5.53 -19.63 2.65
CA LYS A 1 -5.29 -18.37 1.91
C LYS A 1 -4.68 -18.70 0.56
N LYS A 2 -4.90 -17.82 -0.40
CA LYS A 2 -4.57 -18.12 -1.78
C LYS A 2 -3.08 -18.02 -2.11
N TYR A 3 -2.36 -17.12 -1.45
CA TYR A 3 -0.94 -16.87 -1.74
C TYR A 3 -0.09 -17.09 -0.51
N LYS A 4 1.13 -17.58 -0.70
CA LYS A 4 2.06 -17.75 0.42
C LYS A 4 2.62 -16.40 0.88
N LYS A 5 3.07 -15.58 -0.06
CA LYS A 5 3.68 -14.29 0.27
C LYS A 5 3.19 -13.22 -0.68
N ILE A 6 2.66 -12.17 -0.11
CA ILE A 6 2.05 -11.09 -0.87
C ILE A 6 2.72 -9.76 -0.52
N ALA A 7 2.89 -8.91 -1.52
CA ALA A 7 3.45 -7.58 -1.32
C ALA A 7 2.36 -6.54 -1.41
N VAL A 8 2.47 -5.50 -0.61
CA VAL A 8 1.61 -4.32 -0.72
C VAL A 8 2.44 -3.12 -0.29
N GLY A 9 2.36 -2.03 -1.03
CA GLY A 9 3.16 -0.86 -0.72
C GLY A 9 2.39 0.42 -0.88
N GLY A 10 2.87 1.48 -0.25
CA GLY A 10 2.26 2.78 -0.37
C GLY A 10 2.89 3.78 0.57
N THR A 11 2.41 5.02 0.50
CA THR A 11 2.85 6.06 1.41
C THR A 11 2.11 5.96 2.74
N PHE A 12 0.85 5.56 2.71
CA PHE A 12 0.00 5.38 3.90
C PHE A 12 -0.07 6.62 4.79
N ASP A 13 -0.10 7.79 4.16
CA ASP A 13 -0.25 9.04 4.88
C ASP A 13 -1.71 9.26 5.28
N LYS A 14 -1.94 9.77 6.50
CA LYS A 14 -3.30 9.99 7.02
C LYS A 14 -4.12 8.70 6.98
N PHE A 15 -3.56 7.62 7.42
CA PHE A 15 -4.09 6.26 7.35
C PHE A 15 -5.62 6.22 7.33
N HIS A 16 -6.19 5.99 6.16
CA HIS A 16 -7.64 6.11 5.94
C HIS A 16 -8.27 4.80 5.47
N ASP A 17 -9.57 4.81 5.27
CA ASP A 17 -10.33 3.60 4.94
C ASP A 17 -9.87 2.96 3.62
N GLY A 18 -9.38 3.75 2.68
CA GLY A 18 -8.80 3.21 1.44
C GLY A 18 -7.58 2.35 1.73
N HIS A 19 -6.69 2.83 2.60
CA HIS A 19 -5.51 2.07 3.03
C HIS A 19 -5.91 0.80 3.76
N LYS A 20 -6.92 0.89 4.62
CA LYS A 20 -7.37 -0.27 5.40
C LYS A 20 -7.92 -1.37 4.50
N LYS A 21 -8.66 -0.99 3.46
CA LYS A 21 -9.20 -1.96 2.50
C LYS A 21 -8.08 -2.64 1.74
N LEU A 22 -7.10 -1.87 1.30
CA LEU A 22 -5.94 -2.39 0.57
C LEU A 22 -5.20 -3.45 1.41
N LEU A 23 -4.89 -3.09 2.65
CA LEU A 23 -4.15 -3.97 3.54
C LEU A 23 -5.00 -5.17 3.98
N ALA A 24 -6.28 -4.96 4.23
CA ALA A 24 -7.17 -6.06 4.59
C ALA A 24 -7.25 -7.10 3.47
N THR A 25 -7.27 -6.66 2.22
CA THR A 25 -7.25 -7.56 1.07
C THR A 25 -5.97 -8.39 1.06
N ALA A 26 -4.83 -7.74 1.31
CA ALA A 26 -3.56 -8.46 1.38
C ALA A 26 -3.55 -9.50 2.49
N PHE A 27 -4.05 -9.15 3.68
CA PHE A 27 -4.11 -10.08 4.80
C PHE A 27 -5.08 -11.24 4.54
N GLU A 28 -6.15 -10.98 3.82
CA GLU A 28 -7.13 -12.02 3.49
C GLU A 28 -6.54 -13.04 2.51
N LEU A 29 -5.76 -12.59 1.55
CA LEU A 29 -5.26 -13.43 0.47
C LEU A 29 -3.89 -14.06 0.74
N GLY A 30 -3.07 -13.43 1.55
CA GLY A 30 -1.70 -13.87 1.79
C GLY A 30 -1.48 -14.49 3.15
N GLU A 31 -0.75 -15.60 3.18
CA GLU A 31 -0.32 -16.19 4.45
C GLU A 31 0.69 -15.31 5.13
N GLU A 32 1.54 -14.67 4.33
CA GLU A 32 2.57 -13.76 4.80
C GLU A 32 2.44 -12.47 3.99
N VAL A 33 2.48 -11.32 4.66
CA VAL A 33 2.32 -10.02 4.00
C VAL A 33 3.53 -9.15 4.28
N GLU A 34 4.13 -8.61 3.23
CA GLU A 34 5.21 -7.64 3.39
C GLU A 34 4.67 -6.27 2.97
N ILE A 35 4.66 -5.34 3.91
CA ILE A 35 4.11 -4.00 3.70
C ILE A 35 5.28 -3.03 3.53
N GLY A 36 5.36 -2.39 2.37
CA GLY A 36 6.38 -1.38 2.09
C GLY A 36 5.81 0.02 2.30
N VAL A 37 6.50 0.82 3.10
CA VAL A 37 6.10 2.20 3.38
C VAL A 37 7.17 3.13 2.82
N THR A 38 6.76 4.08 1.98
CA THR A 38 7.73 4.96 1.31
C THR A 38 8.56 5.76 2.32
N SER A 39 9.87 5.86 2.03
CA SER A 39 10.78 6.65 2.86
C SER A 39 10.42 8.14 2.79
N ASN A 40 10.98 8.94 3.68
CA ASN A 40 10.80 10.38 3.64
C ASN A 40 11.29 10.96 2.31
N ALA A 41 12.42 10.49 1.83
CA ALA A 41 12.99 10.98 0.58
C ALA A 41 12.14 10.60 -0.63
N PHE A 42 11.65 9.36 -0.67
CA PHE A 42 10.88 8.88 -1.81
C PHE A 42 9.43 9.37 -1.81
N GLY A 43 8.77 9.38 -0.64
CA GLY A 43 7.35 9.70 -0.55
C GLY A 43 7.01 11.04 0.07
N GLY A 44 7.97 11.70 0.71
CA GLY A 44 7.69 12.80 1.63
C GLY A 44 8.02 14.20 1.14
N LEU A 45 8.24 14.39 -0.14
CA LEU A 45 8.67 15.70 -0.64
C LEU A 45 7.53 16.67 -0.91
N LYS A 46 6.30 16.34 -0.54
CA LYS A 46 5.13 17.15 -0.88
C LYS A 46 4.50 17.82 0.34
N GLY A 47 5.31 18.47 1.16
CA GLY A 47 4.77 19.28 2.24
C GLY A 47 4.23 18.46 3.41
N ASP A 48 2.93 18.46 3.62
CA ASP A 48 2.30 17.99 4.86
C ASP A 48 2.20 16.47 5.04
N ILE A 49 3.06 15.70 4.40
CA ILE A 49 3.10 14.25 4.58
C ILE A 49 3.84 13.95 5.88
N ASP A 50 3.23 13.12 6.72
CA ASP A 50 3.83 12.71 7.99
C ASP A 50 5.13 11.93 7.74
N SER A 51 6.02 11.91 8.73
CA SER A 51 7.29 11.19 8.59
C SER A 51 7.03 9.70 8.37
N CYS A 52 7.99 9.02 7.74
CA CYS A 52 7.91 7.58 7.53
C CYS A 52 7.73 6.85 8.86
N GLU A 53 8.45 7.27 9.90
CA GLU A 53 8.31 6.66 11.23
C GLU A 53 6.90 6.78 11.76
N ASP A 54 6.28 7.95 11.63
CA ASP A 54 4.91 8.15 12.11
C ASP A 54 3.91 7.34 11.30
N ARG A 55 4.11 7.28 10.00
CA ARG A 55 3.22 6.49 9.11
C ARG A 55 3.31 5.01 9.43
N MET A 56 4.50 4.51 9.66
CA MET A 56 4.71 3.11 10.05
C MET A 56 4.10 2.82 11.41
N ARG A 57 4.24 3.75 12.35
CA ARG A 57 3.67 3.59 13.69
C ARG A 57 2.15 3.49 13.64
N CYS A 58 1.50 4.35 12.88
CA CYS A 58 0.04 4.32 12.74
C CYS A 58 -0.43 3.00 12.14
N LEU A 59 0.26 2.54 11.12
CA LEU A 59 -0.08 1.29 10.46
C LEU A 59 0.09 0.10 11.42
N LYS A 60 1.21 0.04 12.11
CA LYS A 60 1.49 -1.06 13.04
C LYS A 60 0.50 -1.07 14.22
N GLU A 61 0.13 0.11 14.70
CA GLU A 61 -0.84 0.19 15.78
C GLU A 61 -2.19 -0.37 15.36
N PHE A 62 -2.60 -0.11 14.13
CA PHE A 62 -3.87 -0.61 13.62
C PHE A 62 -3.86 -2.14 13.49
N PHE A 63 -2.73 -2.73 13.12
CA PHE A 63 -2.61 -4.17 12.90
C PHE A 63 -1.82 -4.89 14.00
N LYS A 64 -1.75 -4.31 15.19
CA LYS A 64 -0.90 -4.84 16.28
C LYS A 64 -1.20 -6.28 16.67
N ASP A 65 -2.43 -6.74 16.44
CA ASP A 65 -2.82 -8.10 16.80
C ASP A 65 -2.51 -9.13 15.71
N ARG A 66 -1.98 -8.70 14.57
CA ARG A 66 -1.61 -9.61 13.51
C ARG A 66 -0.14 -9.99 13.62
N LEU A 67 0.17 -11.25 13.30
CA LEU A 67 1.52 -11.79 13.49
C LEU A 67 2.25 -12.13 12.20
N ASN A 68 1.54 -12.18 11.09
CA ASN A 68 2.09 -12.71 9.84
C ASN A 68 2.45 -11.60 8.85
N TYR A 69 3.01 -10.52 9.34
CA TYR A 69 3.41 -9.44 8.45
C TYR A 69 4.71 -8.78 8.87
N THR A 70 5.37 -8.15 7.90
CA THR A 70 6.53 -7.30 8.16
C THR A 70 6.28 -5.94 7.51
N VAL A 71 6.87 -4.91 8.09
CA VAL A 71 6.79 -3.55 7.54
C VAL A 71 8.22 -3.10 7.24
N MET A 72 8.43 -2.60 6.03
CA MET A 72 9.75 -2.15 5.62
C MET A 72 9.68 -0.81 4.92
N VAL A 73 10.80 -0.12 4.87
CA VAL A 73 10.90 1.18 4.22
C VAL A 73 11.17 0.98 2.73
N LEU A 74 10.45 1.71 1.89
CA LEU A 74 10.67 1.71 0.45
C LEU A 74 11.42 2.97 0.04
N ASP A 75 12.61 2.80 -0.52
CA ASP A 75 13.38 3.91 -1.07
C ASP A 75 13.14 4.08 -2.57
N ASP A 76 12.41 3.14 -3.18
CA ASP A 76 11.98 3.22 -4.57
C ASP A 76 10.62 2.56 -4.71
N ALA A 77 10.07 2.58 -5.92
CA ALA A 77 8.72 2.06 -6.16
C ALA A 77 8.61 0.55 -6.08
N TYR A 78 9.73 -0.17 -6.13
CA TYR A 78 9.70 -1.63 -6.32
C TYR A 78 10.05 -2.42 -5.07
N GLY A 79 10.86 -1.85 -4.18
CA GLY A 79 11.30 -2.54 -2.97
C GLY A 79 11.97 -3.88 -3.29
N THR A 80 11.64 -4.90 -2.50
CA THR A 80 12.23 -6.22 -2.68
C THR A 80 11.52 -7.08 -3.72
N THR A 81 10.42 -6.61 -4.29
CA THR A 81 9.63 -7.42 -5.24
C THR A 81 10.41 -7.81 -6.48
N VAL A 82 11.42 -7.03 -6.85
CA VAL A 82 12.23 -7.32 -8.04
C VAL A 82 13.46 -8.18 -7.73
N PHE A 83 13.62 -8.59 -6.48
CA PHE A 83 14.74 -9.44 -6.06
C PHE A 83 14.31 -10.75 -5.41
N ASP A 84 13.14 -10.77 -4.77
CA ASP A 84 12.70 -11.90 -3.95
C ASP A 84 11.74 -12.79 -4.74
N ASP A 85 12.18 -14.01 -5.02
CA ASP A 85 11.38 -14.99 -5.77
C ASP A 85 10.21 -15.54 -4.97
N GLU A 86 10.17 -15.31 -3.67
CA GLU A 86 9.13 -15.91 -2.83
C GLU A 86 7.80 -15.20 -2.91
N PHE A 87 7.76 -13.98 -3.44
CA PHE A 87 6.51 -13.29 -3.63
C PHE A 87 5.66 -13.97 -4.70
N ASP A 88 4.38 -14.16 -4.40
CA ASP A 88 3.41 -14.76 -5.32
C ASP A 88 2.50 -13.71 -5.95
N ALA A 89 2.23 -12.63 -5.24
CA ALA A 89 1.26 -11.65 -5.68
C ALA A 89 1.56 -10.27 -5.10
N ILE A 90 0.97 -9.26 -5.70
CA ILE A 90 1.03 -7.89 -5.20
C ILE A 90 -0.38 -7.31 -5.19
N VAL A 91 -0.73 -6.63 -4.10
CA VAL A 91 -2.01 -5.94 -3.98
C VAL A 91 -1.78 -4.46 -4.26
N VAL A 92 -2.55 -3.91 -5.17
CA VAL A 92 -2.42 -2.51 -5.60
C VAL A 92 -3.79 -1.87 -5.72
N SER A 93 -3.81 -0.54 -5.72
CA SER A 93 -4.98 0.22 -6.11
C SER A 93 -4.94 0.44 -7.62
N GLU A 94 -6.03 0.99 -8.16
CA GLU A 94 -6.05 1.35 -9.59
C GLU A 94 -4.95 2.36 -9.93
N GLU A 95 -4.61 3.24 -8.98
CA GLU A 95 -3.57 4.24 -9.20
C GLU A 95 -2.17 3.62 -9.28
N THR A 96 -1.92 2.57 -8.50
CA THR A 96 -0.59 1.96 -8.43
C THR A 96 -0.46 0.69 -9.29
N GLU A 97 -1.51 0.27 -9.95
CA GLU A 97 -1.46 -0.89 -10.84
C GLU A 97 -0.33 -0.79 -11.87
N PRO A 98 -0.07 0.37 -12.50
CA PRO A 98 1.04 0.47 -13.46
C PRO A 98 2.40 0.13 -12.85
N VAL A 99 2.61 0.40 -11.57
CA VAL A 99 3.87 0.03 -10.90
C VAL A 99 4.00 -1.49 -10.84
N ALA A 100 2.90 -2.19 -10.57
CA ALA A 100 2.92 -3.66 -10.55
C ALA A 100 3.27 -4.24 -11.92
N VAL A 101 2.77 -3.62 -12.98
CA VAL A 101 3.13 -4.02 -14.34
C VAL A 101 4.63 -3.85 -14.58
N GLU A 102 5.19 -2.71 -14.15
CA GLU A 102 6.63 -2.46 -14.25
C GLU A 102 7.44 -3.49 -13.47
N ILE A 103 6.98 -3.83 -12.27
CA ILE A 103 7.64 -4.86 -11.46
C ILE A 103 7.71 -6.17 -12.23
N ASN A 104 6.61 -6.57 -12.86
CA ASN A 104 6.59 -7.81 -13.63
C ASN A 104 7.50 -7.75 -14.85
N GLU A 105 7.64 -6.60 -15.47
CA GLU A 105 8.58 -6.42 -16.58
C GLU A 105 10.02 -6.63 -16.11
N ILE A 106 10.36 -6.06 -14.96
CA ILE A 106 11.70 -6.22 -14.39
C ILE A 106 11.94 -7.67 -13.99
N ARG A 107 10.96 -8.31 -13.34
CA ARG A 107 11.07 -9.71 -12.95
C ARG A 107 11.27 -10.60 -14.16
N ASP A 108 10.53 -10.36 -15.23
CA ASP A 108 10.67 -11.12 -16.46
C ASP A 108 12.08 -10.99 -17.04
N SER A 109 12.64 -9.79 -17.03
CA SER A 109 14.00 -9.56 -17.53
C SER A 109 15.06 -10.29 -16.71
N LYS A 110 14.74 -10.67 -15.48
CA LYS A 110 15.65 -11.40 -14.59
C LYS A 110 15.35 -12.89 -14.55
N GLY A 111 14.38 -13.36 -15.32
CA GLY A 111 13.98 -14.77 -15.31
C GLY A 111 13.12 -15.17 -14.13
N MET A 112 12.54 -14.21 -13.44
CA MET A 112 11.65 -14.47 -12.29
C MET A 112 10.20 -14.60 -12.77
N SER A 113 9.41 -15.41 -12.07
CA SER A 113 7.99 -15.57 -12.39
C SER A 113 7.23 -14.27 -12.12
N PRO A 114 6.23 -13.93 -12.93
CA PRO A 114 5.45 -12.74 -12.68
C PRO A 114 4.58 -12.88 -11.43
N LEU A 115 4.32 -11.76 -10.78
CA LEU A 115 3.39 -11.72 -9.66
C LEU A 115 1.96 -11.64 -10.19
N ASP A 116 1.04 -12.29 -9.49
CA ASP A 116 -0.39 -12.04 -9.72
C ASP A 116 -0.67 -10.63 -9.22
N ILE A 117 -1.37 -9.85 -10.03
CA ILE A 117 -1.71 -8.47 -9.67
C ILE A 117 -3.16 -8.43 -9.20
N VAL A 118 -3.36 -8.09 -7.94
CA VAL A 118 -4.71 -7.97 -7.34
C VAL A 118 -5.01 -6.49 -7.20
N VAL A 119 -5.99 -6.02 -7.97
CA VAL A 119 -6.38 -4.60 -7.97
C VAL A 119 -7.55 -4.40 -7.04
N VAL A 120 -7.42 -3.48 -6.09
CA VAL A 120 -8.46 -3.15 -5.12
C VAL A 120 -9.08 -1.82 -5.54
N SER A 121 -10.41 -1.79 -5.62
CA SER A 121 -11.13 -0.56 -5.97
C SER A 121 -11.01 0.47 -4.87
N PHE A 122 -11.07 1.74 -5.24
CA PHE A 122 -11.06 2.83 -4.27
C PHE A 122 -12.26 2.75 -3.33
N VAL A 123 -12.06 3.16 -2.08
CA VAL A 123 -13.15 3.39 -1.15
C VAL A 123 -13.64 4.81 -1.41
N LEU A 124 -14.93 4.97 -1.59
CA LEU A 124 -15.51 6.26 -1.94
C LEU A 124 -15.90 7.06 -0.70
N ALA A 125 -15.68 8.36 -0.78
CA ALA A 125 -16.16 9.29 0.23
C ALA A 125 -17.66 9.53 0.03
N ASP A 126 -18.28 10.30 0.91
CA ASP A 126 -19.71 10.58 0.87
C ASP A 126 -20.16 11.23 -0.46
N ASP A 127 -19.26 11.92 -1.13
CA ASP A 127 -19.57 12.60 -2.39
C ASP A 127 -19.38 11.70 -3.63
N GLY A 128 -19.07 10.42 -3.43
CA GLY A 128 -18.88 9.49 -4.53
C GLY A 128 -17.52 9.52 -5.19
N HIS A 129 -16.59 10.33 -4.67
CA HIS A 129 -15.21 10.38 -5.15
C HIS A 129 -14.30 9.63 -4.18
N PRO A 130 -13.16 9.12 -4.67
CA PRO A 130 -12.27 8.33 -3.80
C PRO A 130 -11.76 9.10 -2.58
N ILE A 131 -11.63 8.37 -1.47
CA ILE A 131 -10.93 8.87 -0.30
C ILE A 131 -9.45 8.94 -0.68
N SER A 132 -8.79 10.05 -0.38
CA SER A 132 -7.38 10.20 -0.62
C SER A 132 -6.73 11.02 0.48
N SER A 133 -5.43 10.80 0.69
CA SER A 133 -4.67 11.56 1.67
C SER A 133 -4.66 13.05 1.33
N THR A 134 -4.62 13.38 0.04
CA THR A 134 -4.67 14.76 -0.41
C THR A 134 -5.94 15.48 0.04
N ARG A 135 -7.08 14.82 -0.12
CA ARG A 135 -8.36 15.40 0.30
C ARG A 135 -8.46 15.52 1.82
N ILE A 136 -7.89 14.57 2.54
CA ILE A 136 -7.86 14.63 4.01
C ILE A 136 -6.97 15.79 4.46
N ARG A 137 -5.80 15.94 3.87
CA ARG A 137 -4.88 17.03 4.21
C ARG A 137 -5.49 18.39 3.91
N SER A 138 -6.29 18.50 2.86
CA SER A 138 -6.92 19.77 2.49
C SER A 138 -8.16 20.10 3.34
N GLY A 139 -8.59 19.15 4.19
CA GLY A 139 -9.74 19.37 5.06
C GLY A 139 -11.09 19.12 4.40
N GLU A 140 -11.12 18.55 3.20
CA GLU A 140 -12.37 18.23 2.52
C GLU A 140 -13.14 17.08 3.18
N ILE A 141 -12.42 16.07 3.60
CA ILE A 141 -12.99 14.84 4.16
C ILE A 141 -12.17 14.39 5.36
N ASN A 142 -12.75 13.50 6.16
CA ASN A 142 -12.00 12.83 7.22
C ASN A 142 -11.52 11.46 6.69
N LYS A 143 -10.87 10.69 7.56
CA LYS A 143 -10.29 9.39 7.20
C LYS A 143 -11.32 8.35 6.80
N LYS A 144 -12.58 8.57 7.15
CA LYS A 144 -13.70 7.69 6.78
C LYS A 144 -14.44 8.16 5.55
N GLY A 145 -14.02 9.29 4.99
CA GLY A 145 -14.65 9.84 3.80
C GLY A 145 -15.86 10.71 4.06
N ASN A 146 -16.10 11.10 5.31
CA ASN A 146 -17.21 12.01 5.60
C ASN A 146 -16.81 13.42 5.18
N ILE A 147 -17.72 14.10 4.51
CA ILE A 147 -17.49 15.47 4.07
C ILE A 147 -17.45 16.39 5.29
N LEU A 148 -16.43 17.23 5.38
CA LEU A 148 -16.24 18.11 6.54
C LEU A 148 -16.85 19.48 6.35
N LYS A 149 -17.40 19.74 5.19
CA LYS A 149 -17.96 21.04 4.92
C LYS A 149 -19.09 20.99 3.97
#